data_175a86166fd96b36b42469518f0cafac
#
_entry.id   175a86166fd96b36b42469518f0cafac
#
_cell.length_a   1.000
_cell.length_b   1.000
_cell.length_c   1.000
_cell.angle_alpha   90.00
_cell.angle_beta   90.00
_cell.angle_gamma   90.00
#
_symmetry.space_group_name_H-M   'P 1'
#
loop_
_entity.id
_entity.type
_entity.pdbx_description
1 polymer ?
#
loop_
_entity_poly.entity_id
_entity_poly.type
_entity_poly.pdbx_seq_one_letter_code
_entity_poly.pdbx_strand_id
1 'polypeptide(L)'
;MQTKSSRLNLNTFAQTPKMSAMLGAAIVSLSSTLPALAQSQDAFTFTGNAAVVNDYRYRGISQTRFKPALQIGADLAHTSGAYVGAWATNIKWIKDFGVDGGLELDLYGGYKTEIAKDFTVDVGALRYQYTGNKLGSVKGYANANTTELYVAATYGVTTLKVSRAMTDLFGNLGSMGQSSKGSTYIDLSAAIDVGGGITFTPHVGRQNVENIPVASYTDYSVTLSKEFSGVVVGFSLVGTNASKDFYVPGPAANSSEFLGKSGLVLSAKYNF
;
A
#
# COMPACT_ATOMS: atom_id res chain seq x y z
N MET A 1 -15.71 -49.29 47.07
CA MET A 1 -14.50 -48.83 46.37
C MET A 1 -14.95 -48.35 44.98
N GLN A 2 -15.20 -47.06 44.82
CA GLN A 2 -15.69 -46.49 43.55
C GLN A 2 -14.52 -45.83 42.86
N THR A 3 -14.19 -46.22 41.66
CA THR A 3 -13.20 -45.61 40.79
C THR A 3 -13.89 -44.52 39.97
N LYS A 4 -13.48 -43.28 40.17
CA LYS A 4 -13.87 -42.10 39.34
C LYS A 4 -13.11 -42.13 38.01
N SER A 5 -13.86 -42.25 36.90
CA SER A 5 -13.38 -42.02 35.54
C SER A 5 -13.34 -40.51 35.26
N SER A 6 -12.18 -39.95 35.04
CA SER A 6 -11.98 -38.58 34.55
C SER A 6 -12.08 -38.57 33.03
N ARG A 7 -13.11 -37.89 32.49
CA ARG A 7 -13.20 -37.59 31.05
C ARG A 7 -12.37 -36.33 30.74
N LEU A 8 -11.35 -36.48 29.91
CA LEU A 8 -10.67 -35.37 29.28
C LEU A 8 -11.57 -34.78 28.19
N ASN A 9 -11.90 -33.50 28.35
CA ASN A 9 -12.59 -32.73 27.34
C ASN A 9 -11.53 -32.09 26.42
N LEU A 10 -11.37 -32.63 25.22
CA LEU A 10 -10.57 -32.03 24.13
C LEU A 10 -11.46 -31.11 23.32
N ASN A 11 -11.56 -29.84 23.72
CA ASN A 11 -12.05 -28.78 22.84
C ASN A 11 -10.89 -28.25 22.02
N THR A 12 -10.73 -28.79 20.83
CA THR A 12 -9.84 -28.25 19.79
C THR A 12 -10.50 -26.99 19.22
N PHE A 13 -9.97 -25.83 19.57
CA PHE A 13 -10.32 -24.57 18.89
C PHE A 13 -9.70 -24.57 17.50
N ALA A 14 -10.54 -24.72 16.48
CA ALA A 14 -10.18 -24.41 15.11
C ALA A 14 -10.10 -22.88 14.97
N GLN A 15 -8.90 -22.33 14.94
CA GLN A 15 -8.67 -20.94 14.55
C GLN A 15 -8.69 -20.84 13.03
N THR A 16 -9.71 -20.17 12.50
CA THR A 16 -9.74 -19.77 11.09
C THR A 16 -8.71 -18.66 10.82
N PRO A 17 -7.90 -18.75 9.75
CA PRO A 17 -6.91 -17.73 9.44
C PRO A 17 -7.59 -16.42 9.01
N LYS A 18 -7.23 -15.32 9.65
CA LYS A 18 -7.66 -13.97 9.29
C LYS A 18 -6.95 -13.53 8.01
N MET A 19 -7.70 -13.32 6.92
CA MET A 19 -7.18 -12.72 5.70
C MET A 19 -6.93 -11.22 5.89
N SER A 20 -5.68 -10.80 5.80
CA SER A 20 -5.30 -9.39 5.75
C SER A 20 -4.84 -9.05 4.34
N ALA A 21 -5.56 -8.18 3.64
CA ALA A 21 -5.14 -7.65 2.35
C ALA A 21 -4.15 -6.50 2.58
N MET A 22 -2.90 -6.66 2.11
CA MET A 22 -1.91 -5.60 2.08
C MET A 22 -1.86 -4.96 0.70
N LEU A 23 -2.32 -3.73 0.59
CA LEU A 23 -2.03 -2.86 -0.55
C LEU A 23 -0.99 -1.82 -0.15
N GLY A 24 -0.08 -1.57 -1.07
CA GLY A 24 1.09 -0.73 -0.90
C GLY A 24 0.82 0.74 -0.60
N ALA A 25 0.53 1.00 0.59
CA ALA A 25 0.94 2.04 1.50
C ALA A 25 0.92 1.29 2.82
N ALA A 26 2.03 1.23 3.54
CA ALA A 26 2.17 0.41 4.75
C ALA A 26 1.19 0.85 5.84
N ILE A 27 -0.06 0.43 5.71
CA ILE A 27 -1.08 0.52 6.76
C ILE A 27 -1.59 -0.89 6.98
N VAL A 28 -1.16 -1.48 8.08
CA VAL A 28 -1.61 -2.79 8.56
C VAL A 28 -3.09 -2.71 8.89
N SER A 29 -3.94 -3.41 8.14
CA SER A 29 -5.35 -3.58 8.50
C SER A 29 -5.49 -4.74 9.49
N LEU A 30 -5.71 -4.41 10.75
CA LEU A 30 -6.22 -5.36 11.75
C LEU A 30 -7.74 -5.46 11.60
N SER A 31 -8.24 -6.60 11.19
CA SER A 31 -9.68 -6.87 11.16
C SER A 31 -10.19 -7.16 12.57
N SER A 32 -11.12 -6.33 13.06
CA SER A 32 -11.92 -6.61 14.26
C SER A 32 -12.90 -7.75 13.98
N THR A 33 -12.93 -8.77 14.85
CA THR A 33 -13.90 -9.86 14.81
C THR A 33 -15.18 -9.42 15.53
N LEU A 34 -16.28 -9.23 14.79
CA LEU A 34 -17.62 -9.30 15.36
C LEU A 34 -17.99 -10.76 15.62
N PRO A 35 -18.77 -11.10 16.69
CA PRO A 35 -19.16 -12.48 16.95
C PRO A 35 -20.09 -12.98 15.84
N ALA A 36 -19.73 -14.10 15.23
CA ALA A 36 -20.50 -14.76 14.18
C ALA A 36 -21.79 -15.37 14.77
N LEU A 37 -22.92 -14.85 14.40
CA LEU A 37 -24.15 -15.61 14.31
C LEU A 37 -24.00 -16.54 13.10
N ALA A 38 -24.34 -17.83 13.25
CA ALA A 38 -24.25 -18.84 12.20
C ALA A 38 -25.25 -18.48 11.07
N GLN A 39 -24.75 -17.77 10.08
CA GLN A 39 -25.43 -17.46 8.83
C GLN A 39 -24.61 -18.13 7.70
N SER A 40 -25.26 -18.59 6.64
CA SER A 40 -24.58 -19.06 5.43
C SER A 40 -23.49 -18.04 5.08
N GLN A 41 -22.22 -18.49 5.01
CA GLN A 41 -21.13 -17.57 4.65
C GLN A 41 -21.44 -17.03 3.26
N ASP A 42 -21.69 -15.74 3.16
CA ASP A 42 -21.78 -15.07 1.86
C ASP A 42 -20.45 -15.31 1.14
N ALA A 43 -20.54 -15.69 -0.14
CA ALA A 43 -19.36 -15.96 -0.96
C ALA A 43 -18.46 -14.72 -1.09
N PHE A 44 -18.99 -13.54 -0.79
CA PHE A 44 -18.31 -12.25 -0.89
C PHE A 44 -18.21 -11.56 0.47
N THR A 45 -17.07 -10.91 0.70
CA THR A 45 -16.83 -10.01 1.84
C THR A 45 -16.54 -8.62 1.27
N PHE A 46 -17.33 -7.63 1.70
CA PHE A 46 -17.09 -6.21 1.42
C PHE A 46 -16.44 -5.56 2.63
N THR A 47 -15.40 -4.73 2.41
CA THR A 47 -14.78 -3.90 3.43
C THR A 47 -14.58 -2.49 2.89
N GLY A 48 -14.71 -1.49 3.75
CA GLY A 48 -14.43 -0.10 3.43
C GLY A 48 -13.45 0.51 4.42
N ASN A 49 -12.79 1.58 4.00
CA ASN A 49 -11.94 2.35 4.91
C ASN A 49 -11.90 3.83 4.53
N ALA A 50 -11.67 4.67 5.54
CA ALA A 50 -11.40 6.09 5.38
C ALA A 50 -10.23 6.47 6.28
N ALA A 51 -9.30 7.30 5.79
CA ALA A 51 -8.13 7.70 6.55
C ALA A 51 -7.77 9.17 6.33
N VAL A 52 -7.05 9.73 7.30
CA VAL A 52 -6.34 10.99 7.18
C VAL A 52 -4.88 10.76 7.53
N VAL A 53 -3.99 11.36 6.72
CA VAL A 53 -2.54 11.36 6.96
C VAL A 53 -2.03 12.81 6.89
N ASN A 54 -1.01 13.13 7.69
CA ASN A 54 -0.41 14.48 7.63
C ASN A 54 0.45 14.70 6.38
N ASP A 55 0.88 13.61 5.73
CA ASP A 55 1.68 13.62 4.50
C ASP A 55 1.52 12.26 3.79
N TYR A 56 0.97 12.28 2.57
CA TYR A 56 0.86 11.05 1.77
C TYR A 56 2.22 10.72 1.16
N ARG A 57 2.79 9.59 1.56
CA ARG A 57 4.03 9.03 1.01
C ARG A 57 3.75 7.81 0.15
N TYR A 58 4.26 7.86 -1.07
CA TYR A 58 4.29 6.71 -1.96
C TYR A 58 5.75 6.27 -2.16
N ARG A 59 6.10 5.05 -1.77
CA ARG A 59 7.49 4.55 -1.78
C ARG A 59 8.46 5.59 -1.20
N GLY A 60 8.11 6.16 -0.05
CA GLY A 60 8.91 7.16 0.66
C GLY A 60 8.84 8.60 0.14
N ILE A 61 8.34 8.84 -1.08
CA ILE A 61 8.25 10.18 -1.70
C ILE A 61 6.91 10.85 -1.40
N SER A 62 6.94 12.10 -0.93
CA SER A 62 5.72 12.87 -0.64
C SER A 62 4.95 13.20 -1.91
N GLN A 63 3.68 12.81 -1.94
CA GLN A 63 2.74 13.08 -3.04
C GLN A 63 1.96 14.38 -2.84
N THR A 64 1.95 14.91 -1.60
CA THR A 64 1.17 16.08 -1.18
C THR A 64 2.01 17.28 -0.77
N ARG A 65 3.34 17.24 -1.00
CA ARG A 65 4.28 18.26 -0.53
C ARG A 65 4.15 18.50 0.98
N PHE A 66 4.22 17.41 1.76
CA PHE A 66 4.14 17.41 3.23
C PHE A 66 2.84 18.06 3.77
N LYS A 67 1.75 17.97 3.02
CA LYS A 67 0.42 18.46 3.43
C LYS A 67 -0.52 17.28 3.66
N PRO A 68 -1.56 17.46 4.47
CA PRO A 68 -2.52 16.41 4.75
C PRO A 68 -3.19 15.86 3.50
N ALA A 69 -3.49 14.55 3.55
CA ALA A 69 -4.32 13.87 2.58
C ALA A 69 -5.49 13.15 3.25
N LEU A 70 -6.62 13.14 2.53
CA LEU A 70 -7.76 12.28 2.80
C LEU A 70 -7.70 11.09 1.87
N GLN A 71 -8.01 9.92 2.40
CA GLN A 71 -7.92 8.64 1.71
C GLN A 71 -9.18 7.84 1.96
N ILE A 72 -9.70 7.19 0.93
CA ILE A 72 -10.87 6.32 1.04
C ILE A 72 -10.64 5.08 0.18
N GLY A 73 -11.08 3.93 0.66
CA GLY A 73 -10.94 2.66 -0.07
C GLY A 73 -12.10 1.73 0.16
N ALA A 74 -12.30 0.82 -0.78
CA ALA A 74 -13.28 -0.26 -0.69
C ALA A 74 -12.76 -1.50 -1.42
N ASP A 75 -13.00 -2.67 -0.82
CA ASP A 75 -12.56 -3.97 -1.30
C ASP A 75 -13.73 -4.95 -1.34
N LEU A 76 -13.78 -5.79 -2.36
CA LEU A 76 -14.66 -6.93 -2.48
C LEU A 76 -13.83 -8.19 -2.68
N ALA A 77 -13.88 -9.10 -1.73
CA ALA A 77 -13.18 -10.38 -1.77
C ALA A 77 -14.16 -11.54 -1.88
N HIS A 78 -13.81 -12.54 -2.67
CA HIS A 78 -14.56 -13.79 -2.82
C HIS A 78 -13.84 -14.91 -2.06
N THR A 79 -14.59 -15.88 -1.55
CA THR A 79 -14.06 -17.05 -0.80
C THR A 79 -13.08 -17.90 -1.61
N SER A 80 -13.11 -17.81 -2.95
CA SER A 80 -12.11 -18.48 -3.82
C SER A 80 -10.72 -17.88 -3.71
N GLY A 81 -10.56 -16.67 -3.15
CA GLY A 81 -9.33 -15.90 -3.13
C GLY A 81 -9.28 -14.76 -4.15
N ALA A 82 -10.25 -14.68 -5.10
CA ALA A 82 -10.35 -13.55 -6.02
C ALA A 82 -10.77 -12.27 -5.28
N TYR A 83 -10.23 -11.14 -5.67
CA TYR A 83 -10.60 -9.84 -5.10
C TYR A 83 -10.48 -8.70 -6.11
N VAL A 84 -11.24 -7.65 -5.87
CA VAL A 84 -11.13 -6.36 -6.55
C VAL A 84 -11.29 -5.25 -5.53
N GLY A 85 -10.69 -4.09 -5.80
CA GLY A 85 -10.82 -2.94 -4.93
C GLY A 85 -10.55 -1.64 -5.65
N ALA A 86 -10.88 -0.55 -4.95
CA ALA A 86 -10.61 0.81 -5.36
C ALA A 86 -10.15 1.63 -4.16
N TRP A 87 -9.22 2.54 -4.38
CA TRP A 87 -8.75 3.48 -3.38
C TRP A 87 -8.53 4.84 -4.02
N ALA A 88 -8.76 5.91 -3.27
CA ALA A 88 -8.60 7.27 -3.77
C ALA A 88 -7.98 8.19 -2.72
N THR A 89 -7.21 9.19 -3.20
CA THR A 89 -6.57 10.20 -2.36
C THR A 89 -6.31 11.48 -3.13
N ASN A 90 -6.23 12.60 -2.43
CA ASN A 90 -5.76 13.83 -3.02
C ASN A 90 -4.23 13.84 -3.13
N ILE A 91 -3.72 14.41 -4.23
CA ILE A 91 -2.30 14.60 -4.52
C ILE A 91 -2.01 16.04 -4.99
N LYS A 92 -0.74 16.40 -5.02
CA LYS A 92 -0.27 17.69 -5.51
C LYS A 92 0.72 17.61 -6.65
N TRP A 93 1.51 16.54 -6.73
CA TRP A 93 2.69 16.48 -7.59
C TRP A 93 2.42 16.75 -9.08
N ILE A 94 1.26 16.35 -9.64
CA ILE A 94 0.91 16.65 -11.03
C ILE A 94 0.64 18.15 -11.21
N LYS A 95 -0.08 18.77 -10.26
CA LYS A 95 -0.37 20.21 -10.28
C LYS A 95 0.89 21.06 -10.18
N ASP A 96 1.95 20.52 -9.61
CA ASP A 96 3.24 21.19 -9.50
C ASP A 96 3.92 21.40 -10.85
N PHE A 97 3.45 20.73 -11.92
CA PHE A 97 3.84 20.98 -13.30
C PHE A 97 2.97 22.04 -14.02
N GLY A 98 2.03 22.67 -13.33
CA GLY A 98 1.14 23.68 -13.89
C GLY A 98 -0.01 23.11 -14.72
N VAL A 99 -0.33 21.82 -14.53
CA VAL A 99 -1.41 21.11 -15.22
C VAL A 99 -2.41 20.49 -14.25
N ASP A 100 -3.58 20.09 -14.76
CA ASP A 100 -4.60 19.41 -13.95
C ASP A 100 -4.18 17.98 -13.56
N GLY A 101 -4.71 17.52 -12.42
CA GLY A 101 -4.48 16.21 -11.86
C GLY A 101 -4.24 16.28 -10.34
N GLY A 102 -5.30 16.33 -9.55
CA GLY A 102 -5.20 16.46 -8.09
C GLY A 102 -5.82 15.29 -7.31
N LEU A 103 -6.32 14.28 -8.04
CA LEU A 103 -6.92 13.08 -7.48
C LEU A 103 -6.25 11.84 -8.09
N GLU A 104 -5.75 10.97 -7.24
CA GLU A 104 -5.30 9.62 -7.55
C GLU A 104 -6.44 8.65 -7.24
N LEU A 105 -6.76 7.78 -8.19
CA LEU A 105 -7.68 6.66 -8.06
C LEU A 105 -6.95 5.38 -8.44
N ASP A 106 -6.81 4.49 -7.50
CA ASP A 106 -6.20 3.18 -7.67
C ASP A 106 -7.28 2.13 -7.85
N LEU A 107 -7.24 1.43 -8.98
CA LEU A 107 -8.12 0.29 -9.28
C LEU A 107 -7.26 -0.97 -9.31
N TYR A 108 -7.64 -1.96 -8.53
CA TYR A 108 -6.84 -3.17 -8.42
C TYR A 108 -7.69 -4.43 -8.33
N GLY A 109 -7.07 -5.54 -8.67
CA GLY A 109 -7.66 -6.85 -8.50
C GLY A 109 -6.62 -7.94 -8.64
N GLY A 110 -6.94 -9.09 -8.10
CA GLY A 110 -6.00 -10.20 -8.07
C GLY A 110 -6.60 -11.48 -7.53
N TYR A 111 -5.69 -12.38 -7.24
CA TYR A 111 -5.99 -13.67 -6.64
C TYR A 111 -4.97 -13.97 -5.55
N LYS A 112 -5.46 -14.21 -4.32
CA LYS A 112 -4.67 -14.51 -3.15
C LYS A 112 -5.07 -15.85 -2.58
N THR A 113 -4.09 -16.72 -2.31
CA THR A 113 -4.33 -18.05 -1.77
C THR A 113 -3.22 -18.50 -0.84
N GLU A 114 -3.57 -19.25 0.20
CA GLU A 114 -2.61 -19.99 1.03
C GLU A 114 -2.23 -21.27 0.31
N ILE A 115 -0.95 -21.45 -0.02
CA ILE A 115 -0.43 -22.63 -0.74
C ILE A 115 0.25 -23.63 0.19
N ALA A 116 0.62 -23.21 1.41
CA ALA A 116 1.09 -24.03 2.49
C ALA A 116 0.80 -23.32 3.81
N LYS A 117 0.91 -24.03 4.94
CA LYS A 117 0.69 -23.44 6.27
C LYS A 117 1.55 -22.16 6.43
N ASP A 118 0.89 -21.07 6.79
CA ASP A 118 1.49 -19.74 6.99
C ASP A 118 2.17 -19.17 5.73
N PHE A 119 1.96 -19.77 4.54
CA PHE A 119 2.55 -19.31 3.29
C PHE A 119 1.47 -18.96 2.26
N THR A 120 1.31 -17.67 2.01
CA THR A 120 0.31 -17.10 1.11
C THR A 120 0.99 -16.49 -0.12
N VAL A 121 0.40 -16.71 -1.30
CA VAL A 121 0.80 -16.05 -2.55
C VAL A 121 -0.35 -15.16 -3.03
N ASP A 122 -0.01 -14.00 -3.56
CA ASP A 122 -0.93 -13.00 -4.11
C ASP A 122 -0.40 -12.52 -5.45
N VAL A 123 -1.23 -12.59 -6.50
CA VAL A 123 -0.89 -12.11 -7.84
C VAL A 123 -2.00 -11.17 -8.32
N GLY A 124 -1.63 -10.04 -8.90
CA GLY A 124 -2.63 -9.07 -9.30
C GLY A 124 -2.11 -7.97 -10.19
N ALA A 125 -3.03 -7.06 -10.50
CA ALA A 125 -2.78 -5.86 -11.26
C ALA A 125 -3.28 -4.63 -10.48
N LEU A 126 -2.60 -3.51 -10.65
CA LEU A 126 -2.93 -2.22 -10.07
C LEU A 126 -2.85 -1.15 -11.15
N ARG A 127 -3.89 -0.37 -11.29
CA ARG A 127 -3.95 0.81 -12.14
C ARG A 127 -3.99 2.07 -11.28
N TYR A 128 -2.94 2.88 -11.33
CA TYR A 128 -2.94 4.26 -10.84
C TYR A 128 -3.59 5.15 -11.90
N GLN A 129 -4.73 5.68 -11.61
CA GLN A 129 -5.50 6.57 -12.49
C GLN A 129 -5.53 7.96 -11.89
N TYR A 130 -4.83 8.90 -12.51
CA TYR A 130 -4.83 10.31 -12.12
C TYR A 130 -5.95 11.04 -12.86
N THR A 131 -7.05 11.28 -12.17
CA THR A 131 -8.27 11.82 -12.77
C THR A 131 -8.04 13.21 -13.36
N GLY A 132 -8.34 13.37 -14.65
CA GLY A 132 -8.19 14.64 -15.35
C GLY A 132 -6.74 15.09 -15.57
N ASN A 133 -5.73 14.20 -15.33
CA ASN A 133 -4.34 14.61 -15.48
C ASN A 133 -3.99 14.97 -16.93
N LYS A 134 -3.18 16.02 -17.05
CA LYS A 134 -2.65 16.52 -18.32
C LYS A 134 -1.11 16.52 -18.35
N LEU A 135 -0.46 15.67 -17.53
CA LEU A 135 1.01 15.62 -17.47
C LEU A 135 1.63 15.34 -18.84
N GLY A 136 1.00 14.51 -19.67
CA GLY A 136 1.48 14.23 -21.03
C GLY A 136 1.48 15.44 -21.99
N SER A 137 0.91 16.58 -21.61
CA SER A 137 1.07 17.85 -22.34
C SER A 137 2.33 18.62 -21.95
N VAL A 138 3.01 18.21 -20.88
CA VAL A 138 4.27 18.80 -20.42
C VAL A 138 5.42 18.14 -21.19
N LYS A 139 6.28 18.96 -21.80
CA LYS A 139 7.43 18.47 -22.55
C LYS A 139 8.32 17.57 -21.66
N GLY A 140 8.63 16.36 -22.14
CA GLY A 140 9.47 15.38 -21.45
C GLY A 140 8.68 14.43 -20.56
N TYR A 141 7.36 14.46 -20.58
CA TYR A 141 6.50 13.55 -19.83
C TYR A 141 5.48 12.86 -20.72
N ALA A 142 5.15 11.62 -20.38
CA ALA A 142 4.00 10.89 -20.89
C ALA A 142 2.79 11.10 -19.95
N ASN A 143 1.68 10.42 -20.24
CA ASN A 143 0.53 10.39 -19.32
C ASN A 143 0.93 9.71 -18.01
N ALA A 144 0.58 10.32 -16.88
CA ALA A 144 0.94 9.83 -15.54
C ALA A 144 0.31 8.50 -15.16
N ASN A 145 -0.80 8.12 -15.80
CA ASN A 145 -1.52 6.89 -15.47
C ASN A 145 -0.63 5.66 -15.65
N THR A 146 -0.49 4.87 -14.59
CA THR A 146 0.43 3.74 -14.54
C THR A 146 -0.32 2.44 -14.26
N THR A 147 0.05 1.37 -14.94
CA THR A 147 -0.41 0.02 -14.64
C THR A 147 0.77 -0.80 -14.18
N GLU A 148 0.64 -1.48 -13.05
CA GLU A 148 1.61 -2.45 -12.56
C GLU A 148 0.97 -3.85 -12.46
N LEU A 149 1.75 -4.87 -12.78
CA LEU A 149 1.50 -6.24 -12.35
C LEU A 149 2.36 -6.54 -11.14
N TYR A 150 1.86 -7.35 -10.23
CA TYR A 150 2.63 -7.72 -9.04
C TYR A 150 2.43 -9.18 -8.64
N VAL A 151 3.44 -9.66 -7.92
CA VAL A 151 3.43 -10.92 -7.18
C VAL A 151 3.92 -10.64 -5.78
N ALA A 152 3.22 -11.17 -4.77
CA ALA A 152 3.65 -11.12 -3.39
C ALA A 152 3.64 -12.52 -2.78
N ALA A 153 4.57 -12.76 -1.87
CA ALA A 153 4.66 -13.95 -1.06
C ALA A 153 4.75 -13.54 0.42
N THR A 154 3.87 -14.09 1.24
CA THR A 154 3.86 -13.85 2.69
C THR A 154 4.14 -15.16 3.41
N TYR A 155 5.15 -15.17 4.28
CA TYR A 155 5.44 -16.26 5.17
C TYR A 155 5.43 -15.78 6.63
N GLY A 156 4.50 -16.32 7.41
CA GLY A 156 4.25 -15.84 8.77
C GLY A 156 3.91 -14.34 8.78
N VAL A 157 4.79 -13.53 9.35
CA VAL A 157 4.62 -12.08 9.47
C VAL A 157 5.31 -11.27 8.36
N THR A 158 6.09 -11.93 7.50
CA THR A 158 6.97 -11.29 6.51
C THR A 158 6.38 -11.38 5.10
N THR A 159 6.37 -10.28 4.38
CA THR A 159 5.92 -10.20 2.99
C THR A 159 7.02 -9.67 2.09
N LEU A 160 7.24 -10.36 0.97
CA LEU A 160 8.02 -9.89 -0.16
C LEU A 160 7.08 -9.65 -1.34
N LYS A 161 7.11 -8.44 -1.93
CA LYS A 161 6.31 -8.08 -3.11
C LYS A 161 7.21 -7.54 -4.20
N VAL A 162 6.95 -7.96 -5.44
CA VAL A 162 7.61 -7.44 -6.63
C VAL A 162 6.54 -6.90 -7.56
N SER A 163 6.67 -5.63 -7.94
CA SER A 163 5.79 -4.95 -8.89
C SER A 163 6.58 -4.57 -10.15
N ARG A 164 5.94 -4.65 -11.32
CA ARG A 164 6.52 -4.23 -12.61
C ARG A 164 5.55 -3.33 -13.36
N ALA A 165 6.04 -2.16 -13.77
CA ALA A 165 5.28 -1.21 -14.57
C ALA A 165 5.09 -1.74 -16.01
N MET A 166 3.83 -1.80 -16.44
CA MET A 166 3.43 -2.22 -17.79
C MET A 166 3.23 -1.04 -18.74
N THR A 167 3.28 0.18 -18.19
CA THR A 167 3.24 1.48 -18.88
C THR A 167 4.43 2.31 -18.41
N ASP A 168 4.59 3.53 -18.91
CA ASP A 168 5.56 4.47 -18.34
C ASP A 168 5.25 4.72 -16.87
N LEU A 169 6.28 4.66 -16.02
CA LEU A 169 6.12 4.83 -14.57
C LEU A 169 5.83 6.29 -14.25
N PHE A 170 4.57 6.59 -13.90
CA PHE A 170 4.07 7.94 -13.58
C PHE A 170 4.37 8.99 -14.64
N GLY A 171 4.36 8.56 -15.92
CA GLY A 171 4.63 9.43 -17.06
C GLY A 171 6.09 9.87 -17.20
N ASN A 172 7.02 9.34 -16.41
CA ASN A 172 8.43 9.68 -16.53
C ASN A 172 9.03 9.10 -17.81
N LEU A 173 9.78 9.92 -18.54
CA LEU A 173 10.54 9.56 -19.72
C LEU A 173 12.02 9.85 -19.50
N GLY A 174 12.90 9.06 -20.10
CA GLY A 174 14.33 9.33 -20.16
C GLY A 174 14.63 10.63 -20.90
N SER A 175 15.85 11.14 -20.76
CA SER A 175 16.26 12.45 -21.32
C SER A 175 16.11 12.60 -22.84
N MET A 176 16.10 11.46 -23.55
CA MET A 176 15.86 11.41 -25.01
C MET A 176 14.46 10.83 -25.33
N GLY A 177 13.52 10.83 -24.37
CA GLY A 177 12.17 10.32 -24.54
C GLY A 177 12.04 8.80 -24.41
N GLN A 178 13.05 8.10 -23.86
CA GLN A 178 12.96 6.65 -23.65
C GLN A 178 11.87 6.33 -22.63
N SER A 179 11.11 5.27 -22.92
CA SER A 179 10.06 4.77 -22.03
C SER A 179 10.60 4.24 -20.71
N SER A 180 9.94 4.56 -19.61
CA SER A 180 10.19 3.94 -18.29
C SER A 180 9.34 2.68 -18.03
N LYS A 181 8.63 2.18 -19.03
CA LYS A 181 7.96 0.88 -18.98
C LYS A 181 8.95 -0.23 -18.63
N GLY A 182 8.58 -1.13 -17.75
CA GLY A 182 9.46 -2.18 -17.26
C GLY A 182 10.13 -1.85 -15.92
N SER A 183 9.98 -0.62 -15.43
CA SER A 183 10.40 -0.23 -14.07
C SER A 183 9.87 -1.22 -13.03
N THR A 184 10.68 -1.50 -12.01
CA THR A 184 10.35 -2.50 -10.98
C THR A 184 10.44 -1.91 -9.58
N TYR A 185 9.59 -2.41 -8.69
CA TYR A 185 9.69 -2.14 -7.27
C TYR A 185 9.68 -3.45 -6.48
N ILE A 186 10.68 -3.61 -5.62
CA ILE A 186 10.81 -4.75 -4.70
C ILE A 186 10.56 -4.21 -3.30
N ASP A 187 9.64 -4.82 -2.58
CA ASP A 187 9.19 -4.44 -1.25
C ASP A 187 9.37 -5.62 -0.29
N LEU A 188 10.00 -5.37 0.84
CA LEU A 188 10.11 -6.32 1.95
C LEU A 188 9.61 -5.65 3.22
N SER A 189 8.62 -6.26 3.85
CA SER A 189 8.02 -5.77 5.10
C SER A 189 7.68 -6.91 6.05
N ALA A 190 7.49 -6.58 7.33
CA ALA A 190 7.00 -7.54 8.33
C ALA A 190 6.00 -6.84 9.26
N ALA A 191 4.91 -7.54 9.63
CA ALA A 191 3.91 -7.04 10.59
C ALA A 191 4.04 -7.83 11.91
N ILE A 192 4.75 -7.27 12.88
CA ILE A 192 5.15 -7.92 14.11
C ILE A 192 4.28 -7.41 15.26
N ASP A 193 3.51 -8.32 15.91
CA ASP A 193 2.83 -7.98 17.16
C ASP A 193 3.88 -7.88 18.29
N VAL A 194 4.01 -6.68 18.86
CA VAL A 194 4.94 -6.42 19.98
C VAL A 194 4.22 -6.37 21.33
N GLY A 195 2.97 -6.80 21.37
CA GLY A 195 2.14 -6.83 22.57
C GLY A 195 1.35 -5.53 22.79
N GLY A 196 0.38 -5.60 23.71
CA GLY A 196 -0.47 -4.44 24.04
C GLY A 196 -1.36 -3.96 22.88
N GLY A 197 -1.58 -4.79 21.85
CA GLY A 197 -2.31 -4.43 20.63
C GLY A 197 -1.51 -3.49 19.71
N ILE A 198 -0.19 -3.43 19.87
CA ILE A 198 0.70 -2.62 19.03
C ILE A 198 1.34 -3.51 17.98
N THR A 199 1.25 -3.09 16.72
CA THR A 199 1.97 -3.70 15.60
C THR A 199 3.17 -2.85 15.23
N PHE A 200 4.36 -3.48 15.15
CA PHE A 200 5.59 -2.90 14.62
C PHE A 200 5.81 -3.37 13.19
N THR A 201 5.93 -2.44 12.25
CA THR A 201 6.10 -2.77 10.83
C THR A 201 7.36 -2.11 10.28
N PRO A 202 8.51 -2.81 10.23
CA PRO A 202 9.67 -2.43 9.45
C PRO A 202 9.41 -2.68 7.97
N HIS A 203 9.98 -1.83 7.12
CA HIS A 203 9.87 -1.90 5.66
C HIS A 203 11.14 -1.40 4.98
N VAL A 204 11.51 -2.03 3.89
CA VAL A 204 12.50 -1.55 2.93
C VAL A 204 12.04 -1.87 1.51
N GLY A 205 12.18 -0.89 0.60
CA GLY A 205 11.81 -1.04 -0.79
C GLY A 205 12.89 -0.52 -1.74
N ARG A 206 12.97 -1.12 -2.94
CA ARG A 206 13.88 -0.68 -4.00
C ARG A 206 13.09 -0.39 -5.27
N GLN A 207 13.07 0.88 -5.67
CA GLN A 207 12.58 1.33 -6.97
C GLN A 207 13.72 1.35 -7.98
N ASN A 208 13.59 0.57 -9.06
CA ASN A 208 14.41 0.69 -10.25
C ASN A 208 13.58 1.31 -11.36
N VAL A 209 14.03 2.44 -11.91
CA VAL A 209 13.32 3.13 -12.99
C VAL A 209 14.07 2.89 -14.30
N GLU A 210 13.37 2.20 -15.21
CA GLU A 210 13.94 1.83 -16.51
C GLU A 210 14.30 3.08 -17.32
N ASN A 211 15.49 3.09 -17.92
CA ASN A 211 16.06 4.20 -18.69
C ASN A 211 16.25 5.54 -17.93
N ILE A 212 16.00 5.58 -16.61
CA ILE A 212 16.17 6.78 -15.79
C ILE A 212 16.89 6.42 -14.47
N PRO A 213 18.19 6.09 -14.51
CA PRO A 213 18.92 5.62 -13.31
C PRO A 213 18.87 6.60 -12.13
N VAL A 214 18.87 7.93 -12.40
CA VAL A 214 18.79 8.98 -11.38
C VAL A 214 17.48 8.96 -10.60
N ALA A 215 16.42 8.37 -11.17
CA ALA A 215 15.12 8.19 -10.51
C ALA A 215 15.03 6.88 -9.69
N SER A 216 16.07 6.04 -9.75
CA SER A 216 16.12 4.79 -8.98
C SER A 216 16.61 5.05 -7.55
N TYR A 217 15.93 4.47 -6.55
CA TYR A 217 16.26 4.71 -5.14
C TYR A 217 15.77 3.57 -4.24
N THR A 218 16.22 3.60 -3.01
CA THR A 218 15.74 2.76 -1.91
C THR A 218 14.98 3.62 -0.93
N ASP A 219 13.83 3.14 -0.48
CA ASP A 219 13.09 3.73 0.63
C ASP A 219 13.01 2.75 1.80
N TYR A 220 12.75 3.30 2.97
CA TYR A 220 12.65 2.53 4.22
C TYR A 220 11.71 3.22 5.19
N SER A 221 11.06 2.44 6.01
CA SER A 221 10.23 2.97 7.09
C SER A 221 10.16 2.02 8.28
N VAL A 222 9.81 2.58 9.42
CA VAL A 222 9.36 1.84 10.59
C VAL A 222 8.06 2.45 11.07
N THR A 223 7.04 1.62 11.25
CA THR A 223 5.71 2.04 11.67
C THR A 223 5.32 1.35 12.97
N LEU A 224 4.78 2.13 13.90
CA LEU A 224 4.02 1.63 15.04
C LEU A 224 2.56 1.97 14.83
N SER A 225 1.68 0.98 14.97
CA SER A 225 0.23 1.20 14.85
C SER A 225 -0.53 0.50 15.96
N LYS A 226 -1.67 1.09 16.36
CA LYS A 226 -2.58 0.52 17.33
C LYS A 226 -4.00 0.90 16.99
N GLU A 227 -4.92 -0.04 17.21
CA GLU A 227 -6.35 0.20 17.07
C GLU A 227 -6.95 0.71 18.38
N PHE A 228 -7.78 1.74 18.26
CA PHE A 228 -8.59 2.33 19.34
C PHE A 228 -10.03 2.44 18.85
N SER A 229 -10.92 1.57 19.33
CA SER A 229 -12.36 1.61 19.02
C SER A 229 -12.66 1.70 17.52
N GLY A 230 -12.01 0.87 16.70
CA GLY A 230 -12.20 0.82 15.24
C GLY A 230 -11.32 1.81 14.45
N VAL A 231 -10.62 2.72 15.11
CA VAL A 231 -9.68 3.63 14.48
C VAL A 231 -8.25 3.13 14.69
N VAL A 232 -7.54 2.83 13.61
CA VAL A 232 -6.11 2.50 13.65
C VAL A 232 -5.31 3.79 13.57
N VAL A 233 -4.55 4.08 14.62
CA VAL A 233 -3.60 5.20 14.67
C VAL A 233 -2.20 4.69 14.35
N GLY A 234 -1.49 5.37 13.46
CA GLY A 234 -0.15 5.01 12.99
C GLY A 234 0.87 6.14 13.15
N PHE A 235 2.10 5.75 13.50
CA PHE A 235 3.29 6.59 13.57
C PHE A 235 4.37 5.94 12.71
N SER A 236 4.77 6.59 11.62
CA SER A 236 5.78 6.05 10.70
C SER A 236 6.95 7.00 10.56
N LEU A 237 8.16 6.54 10.81
CA LEU A 237 9.38 7.22 10.39
C LEU A 237 9.73 6.70 9.00
N VAL A 238 9.80 7.61 8.03
CA VAL A 238 9.99 7.28 6.61
C VAL A 238 11.23 8.01 6.09
N GLY A 239 12.01 7.36 5.25
CA GLY A 239 13.16 7.96 4.60
C GLY A 239 13.51 7.31 3.28
N THR A 240 14.36 7.99 2.48
CA THR A 240 14.84 7.50 1.19
C THR A 240 16.29 7.93 0.94
N ASN A 241 16.96 7.24 0.02
CA ASN A 241 18.20 7.71 -0.61
C ASN A 241 17.99 8.27 -2.03
N ALA A 242 16.76 8.72 -2.32
CA ALA A 242 16.40 9.26 -3.63
C ALA A 242 17.22 10.52 -4.00
N SER A 243 17.39 10.76 -5.29
CA SER A 243 18.08 11.96 -5.79
C SER A 243 17.33 13.23 -5.37
N LYS A 244 18.05 14.15 -4.71
CA LYS A 244 17.51 15.44 -4.28
C LYS A 244 17.21 16.38 -5.45
N ASP A 245 17.86 16.16 -6.59
CA ASP A 245 17.66 16.97 -7.79
C ASP A 245 16.51 16.46 -8.66
N PHE A 246 16.21 15.16 -8.58
CA PHE A 246 15.12 14.54 -9.34
C PHE A 246 13.78 14.60 -8.61
N TYR A 247 13.77 14.30 -7.31
CA TYR A 247 12.53 14.25 -6.52
C TYR A 247 12.23 15.58 -5.83
N VAL A 248 12.01 16.60 -6.66
CA VAL A 248 11.56 17.95 -6.25
C VAL A 248 10.20 18.23 -6.89
N PRO A 249 9.42 19.19 -6.37
CA PRO A 249 8.19 19.63 -7.01
C PRO A 249 8.43 20.13 -8.43
N GLY A 250 7.45 19.97 -9.30
CA GLY A 250 7.49 20.54 -10.65
C GLY A 250 7.61 22.08 -10.64
N PRO A 251 7.99 22.67 -11.77
CA PRO A 251 8.39 24.10 -11.84
C PRO A 251 7.29 25.09 -11.43
N ALA A 252 6.01 24.74 -11.59
CA ALA A 252 4.90 25.61 -11.18
C ALA A 252 4.71 25.68 -9.66
N ALA A 253 5.34 24.80 -8.90
CA ALA A 253 5.30 24.81 -7.44
C ALA A 253 6.15 25.94 -6.83
N ASN A 254 7.08 26.50 -7.60
CA ASN A 254 8.08 27.48 -7.14
C ASN A 254 8.78 27.02 -5.84
N SER A 255 9.22 25.75 -5.81
CA SER A 255 9.83 25.10 -4.66
C SER A 255 10.87 24.07 -5.13
N SER A 256 12.00 24.02 -4.45
CA SER A 256 13.07 23.01 -4.62
C SER A 256 13.14 22.04 -3.43
N GLU A 257 12.08 21.95 -2.64
CA GLU A 257 12.06 21.11 -1.45
C GLU A 257 12.14 19.62 -1.82
N PHE A 258 13.13 18.90 -1.27
CA PHE A 258 13.30 17.47 -1.54
C PHE A 258 12.13 16.65 -1.00
N LEU A 259 11.36 16.03 -1.89
CA LEU A 259 10.14 15.27 -1.56
C LEU A 259 10.42 13.92 -0.87
N GLY A 260 11.65 13.40 -0.98
CA GLY A 260 12.10 12.15 -0.35
C GLY A 260 12.80 12.33 1.00
N LYS A 261 12.77 13.53 1.60
CA LYS A 261 13.39 13.77 2.91
C LYS A 261 12.76 12.89 4.00
N SER A 262 13.58 12.47 4.96
CA SER A 262 13.09 11.74 6.13
C SER A 262 12.07 12.57 6.90
N GLY A 263 11.05 11.91 7.42
CA GLY A 263 9.98 12.57 8.16
C GLY A 263 9.10 11.62 8.95
N LEU A 264 8.28 12.22 9.83
CA LEU A 264 7.26 11.53 10.59
C LEU A 264 5.93 11.63 9.85
N VAL A 265 5.31 10.48 9.58
CA VAL A 265 3.95 10.38 9.06
C VAL A 265 3.03 9.90 10.17
N LEU A 266 2.00 10.70 10.44
CA LEU A 266 0.91 10.37 11.36
C LEU A 266 -0.33 10.01 10.56
N SER A 267 -1.02 8.95 10.95
CA SER A 267 -2.24 8.50 10.29
C SER A 267 -3.33 8.12 11.29
N ALA A 268 -4.57 8.31 10.88
CA ALA A 268 -5.73 7.75 11.54
C ALA A 268 -6.63 7.14 10.46
N LYS A 269 -6.94 5.84 10.58
CA LYS A 269 -7.73 5.07 9.62
C LYS A 269 -8.88 4.37 10.32
N TYR A 270 -10.09 4.58 9.83
CA TYR A 270 -11.31 3.86 10.24
C TYR A 270 -11.64 2.80 9.20
N ASN A 271 -11.90 1.57 9.67
CA ASN A 271 -12.32 0.45 8.81
C ASN A 271 -13.80 0.11 9.13
N PHE A 272 -14.61 -0.15 8.10
CA PHE A 272 -16.03 -0.48 8.20
C PHE A 272 -16.48 -1.50 7.16
#